data_000eace6a32413f8e4b82d7c833b50a5
#
_entry.id   000eace6a32413f8e4b82d7c833b50a5
#
_cell.length_a   1.000
_cell.length_b   1.000
_cell.length_c   1.000
_cell.angle_alpha   90.00
_cell.angle_beta   90.00
_cell.angle_gamma   90.00
#
_symmetry.space_group_name_H-M   'P 1'
#
loop_
_entity.id
_entity.type
_entity.pdbx_description
1 polymer ?
#
loop_
_entity_poly.entity_id
_entity_poly.type
_entity_poly.pdbx_seq_one_letter_code
_entity_poly.pdbx_strand_id
1 'polypeptide(L)'
;MKKLKSLLVSLVFALVCVSMVTSTDVVEASSIKLNKTSLTIYVGKNSTLKVSGTSKKVTWSTSNKKVATVSSKGTVSAKSSGTATITAKVNNKNLRCKVTVKKATNSKSAALKAYYNFLKSYKFDLDSSSRGFNLAYINNDSIPELIVFDGDYHAAGGKVYAYVNGKVKYVGEFGEWGGFEYQEKKGVICSTWSRANSYTTYYKWSGSKLSTIMSSSAIGEFSSNGDFEYKYYINDKEVTLSKYNSSIAPYVKGLKSVSLSNSYAVTDSVMKDKLLK
;
A
#
# COMPACT_ATOMS: atom_id res chain seq x y z
N MET A 1 -84.85 25.28 -13.13
CA MET A 1 -83.80 24.46 -13.72
C MET A 1 -82.66 25.28 -14.34
N LYS A 2 -82.86 26.43 -14.97
CA LYS A 2 -81.77 27.25 -15.54
C LYS A 2 -80.78 27.87 -14.52
N LYS A 3 -81.28 28.28 -13.33
CA LYS A 3 -80.45 28.86 -12.28
C LYS A 3 -79.47 27.80 -11.60
N LEU A 4 -79.93 26.55 -11.52
CA LEU A 4 -79.15 25.51 -10.93
C LEU A 4 -77.93 25.07 -11.82
N LYS A 5 -78.14 25.13 -13.16
CA LYS A 5 -77.00 24.84 -14.09
C LYS A 5 -75.96 25.95 -14.08
N SER A 6 -76.31 27.20 -13.88
CA SER A 6 -75.39 28.32 -13.78
C SER A 6 -74.55 28.25 -12.53
N LEU A 7 -75.10 27.81 -11.39
CA LEU A 7 -74.33 27.62 -10.18
C LEU A 7 -73.33 26.45 -10.21
N LEU A 8 -73.73 25.35 -10.91
CA LEU A 8 -72.85 24.21 -11.08
C LEU A 8 -71.67 24.52 -12.02
N VAL A 9 -71.87 25.32 -13.07
CA VAL A 9 -70.78 25.71 -13.97
C VAL A 9 -69.79 26.66 -13.27
N SER A 10 -70.30 27.57 -12.42
CA SER A 10 -69.44 28.48 -11.61
C SER A 10 -68.62 27.71 -10.58
N LEU A 11 -69.21 26.66 -9.95
CA LEU A 11 -68.50 25.85 -8.96
C LEU A 11 -67.43 24.97 -9.58
N VAL A 12 -67.64 24.41 -10.82
CA VAL A 12 -66.67 23.63 -11.54
C VAL A 12 -65.52 24.52 -12.04
N PHE A 13 -65.79 25.78 -12.43
CA PHE A 13 -64.72 26.71 -12.83
C PHE A 13 -63.87 27.14 -11.63
N ALA A 14 -64.47 27.32 -10.44
CA ALA A 14 -63.76 27.62 -9.21
C ALA A 14 -62.89 26.41 -8.74
N LEU A 15 -63.37 25.17 -8.94
CA LEU A 15 -62.63 23.96 -8.57
C LEU A 15 -61.44 23.65 -9.55
N VAL A 16 -61.58 24.05 -10.83
CA VAL A 16 -60.51 23.89 -11.82
C VAL A 16 -59.40 24.95 -11.66
N CYS A 17 -59.72 26.14 -11.12
CA CYS A 17 -58.72 27.16 -10.87
C CYS A 17 -57.91 26.92 -9.57
N VAL A 18 -58.33 26.04 -8.67
CA VAL A 18 -57.58 25.68 -7.46
C VAL A 18 -56.57 24.55 -7.68
N SER A 19 -56.64 23.83 -8.81
CA SER A 19 -55.70 22.76 -9.12
C SER A 19 -54.48 23.20 -9.95
N MET A 20 -54.31 24.49 -10.23
CA MET A 20 -53.03 25.04 -10.70
C MET A 20 -52.25 25.62 -9.50
N VAL A 21 -52.07 24.85 -8.44
CA VAL A 21 -50.88 25.00 -7.61
C VAL A 21 -49.73 24.53 -8.44
N THR A 22 -49.06 25.44 -9.12
CA THR A 22 -47.75 25.21 -9.64
C THR A 22 -46.91 24.67 -8.50
N SER A 23 -46.58 23.38 -8.55
CA SER A 23 -45.45 22.86 -7.78
C SER A 23 -44.26 23.70 -8.20
N THR A 24 -43.97 24.74 -7.47
CA THR A 24 -42.64 25.33 -7.48
C THR A 24 -41.73 24.21 -6.97
N ASP A 25 -41.15 23.49 -7.87
CA ASP A 25 -39.97 22.70 -7.55
C ASP A 25 -39.02 23.68 -6.85
N VAL A 26 -39.00 23.62 -5.53
CA VAL A 26 -37.98 24.30 -4.74
C VAL A 26 -36.72 23.55 -5.10
N VAL A 27 -36.06 23.99 -6.15
CA VAL A 27 -34.67 23.55 -6.45
C VAL A 27 -33.89 23.99 -5.24
N GLU A 28 -33.74 23.06 -4.28
CA GLU A 28 -32.85 23.26 -3.15
C GLU A 28 -31.50 23.66 -3.71
N ALA A 29 -31.13 24.90 -3.52
CA ALA A 29 -29.89 25.43 -4.03
C ALA A 29 -28.75 24.61 -3.39
N SER A 30 -28.24 23.66 -4.15
CA SER A 30 -27.17 22.75 -3.73
C SER A 30 -26.05 23.57 -3.09
N SER A 31 -25.89 23.46 -1.77
CA SER A 31 -24.92 24.28 -1.04
C SER A 31 -23.51 23.97 -1.49
N ILE A 32 -22.78 24.99 -1.89
CA ILE A 32 -21.39 24.86 -2.32
C ILE A 32 -20.57 24.36 -1.11
N LYS A 33 -19.95 23.18 -1.23
CA LYS A 33 -19.23 22.48 -0.14
C LYS A 33 -17.86 22.03 -0.60
N LEU A 34 -16.92 22.00 0.34
CA LEU A 34 -15.63 21.35 0.20
C LEU A 34 -15.73 19.93 0.80
N ASN A 35 -15.20 18.94 0.13
CA ASN A 35 -15.25 17.54 0.58
C ASN A 35 -14.49 17.28 1.89
N LYS A 36 -13.55 18.18 2.27
CA LYS A 36 -12.81 18.12 3.54
C LYS A 36 -12.53 19.53 4.05
N THR A 37 -12.81 19.77 5.33
CA THR A 37 -12.45 21.01 6.04
C THR A 37 -11.13 20.89 6.79
N SER A 38 -10.67 19.65 7.02
CA SER A 38 -9.37 19.32 7.57
C SER A 38 -8.72 18.17 6.79
N LEU A 39 -7.40 18.18 6.69
CA LEU A 39 -6.62 17.17 6.01
C LEU A 39 -5.27 16.99 6.73
N THR A 40 -4.98 15.77 7.18
CA THR A 40 -3.63 15.39 7.62
C THR A 40 -2.97 14.58 6.51
N ILE A 41 -1.77 15.00 6.11
CA ILE A 41 -1.00 14.37 5.03
C ILE A 41 0.48 14.35 5.42
N TYR A 42 1.25 13.39 4.90
CA TYR A 42 2.69 13.30 5.14
C TYR A 42 3.50 13.98 4.05
N VAL A 43 4.68 14.50 4.39
CA VAL A 43 5.64 15.10 3.43
C VAL A 43 5.83 14.17 2.23
N GLY A 44 5.79 14.71 1.02
CA GLY A 44 5.93 13.98 -0.24
C GLY A 44 4.65 13.30 -0.73
N LYS A 45 3.53 13.36 0.01
CA LYS A 45 2.25 12.77 -0.41
C LYS A 45 1.30 13.83 -0.97
N ASN A 46 0.35 13.36 -1.80
CA ASN A 46 -0.67 14.19 -2.41
C ASN A 46 -2.07 13.76 -1.93
N SER A 47 -3.00 14.72 -1.91
CA SER A 47 -4.43 14.46 -1.66
C SER A 47 -5.27 15.45 -2.44
N THR A 48 -6.44 15.03 -2.94
CA THR A 48 -7.30 15.91 -3.74
C THR A 48 -8.47 16.44 -2.92
N LEU A 49 -8.63 17.75 -2.90
CA LEU A 49 -9.80 18.46 -2.44
C LEU A 49 -10.76 18.66 -3.61
N LYS A 50 -12.07 18.52 -3.35
CA LYS A 50 -13.13 18.72 -4.35
C LYS A 50 -14.18 19.66 -3.82
N VAL A 51 -14.64 20.57 -4.66
CA VAL A 51 -15.80 21.41 -4.40
C VAL A 51 -17.00 20.81 -5.11
N SER A 52 -18.14 20.70 -4.42
CA SER A 52 -19.43 20.25 -4.93
C SER A 52 -20.46 21.35 -4.82
N GLY A 53 -21.61 21.18 -5.48
CA GLY A 53 -22.71 22.15 -5.46
C GLY A 53 -22.50 23.37 -6.37
N THR A 54 -21.59 23.29 -7.35
CA THR A 54 -21.35 24.37 -8.31
C THR A 54 -20.76 23.85 -9.61
N SER A 55 -21.12 24.47 -10.71
CA SER A 55 -20.46 24.35 -12.02
C SER A 55 -19.47 25.49 -12.29
N LYS A 56 -19.36 26.46 -11.39
CA LYS A 56 -18.49 27.62 -11.56
C LYS A 56 -17.02 27.25 -11.37
N LYS A 57 -16.14 28.01 -12.02
CA LYS A 57 -14.67 27.85 -11.89
C LYS A 57 -14.23 28.02 -10.44
N VAL A 58 -13.42 27.09 -9.96
CA VAL A 58 -12.81 27.13 -8.64
C VAL A 58 -11.38 27.62 -8.75
N THR A 59 -11.03 28.63 -7.98
CA THR A 59 -9.65 29.12 -7.86
C THR A 59 -9.06 28.66 -6.53
N TRP A 60 -7.89 28.02 -6.59
CA TRP A 60 -7.22 27.45 -5.44
C TRP A 60 -6.03 28.29 -4.99
N SER A 61 -5.84 28.42 -3.69
CA SER A 61 -4.69 29.09 -3.08
C SER A 61 -4.26 28.39 -1.79
N THR A 62 -3.04 28.68 -1.35
CA THR A 62 -2.49 28.20 -0.08
C THR A 62 -1.91 29.35 0.71
N SER A 63 -2.06 29.29 2.03
CA SER A 63 -1.46 30.27 2.95
C SER A 63 0.04 30.09 3.13
N ASN A 64 0.57 28.88 2.81
CA ASN A 64 2.00 28.59 2.97
C ASN A 64 2.49 27.56 1.93
N LYS A 65 3.08 28.07 0.85
CA LYS A 65 3.64 27.25 -0.24
C LYS A 65 4.83 26.38 0.19
N LYS A 66 5.54 26.74 1.27
CA LYS A 66 6.64 25.93 1.82
C LYS A 66 6.12 24.66 2.50
N VAL A 67 4.93 24.71 3.09
CA VAL A 67 4.29 23.56 3.77
C VAL A 67 3.47 22.72 2.79
N ALA A 68 2.59 23.35 2.01
CA ALA A 68 1.77 22.65 1.04
C ALA A 68 1.44 23.54 -0.17
N THR A 69 1.42 22.94 -1.35
CA THR A 69 0.96 23.60 -2.60
C THR A 69 -0.36 22.97 -3.03
N VAL A 70 -1.11 23.67 -3.88
CA VAL A 70 -2.34 23.17 -4.48
C VAL A 70 -2.37 23.47 -5.97
N SER A 71 -2.79 22.49 -6.77
CA SER A 71 -2.96 22.63 -8.23
C SER A 71 -4.31 23.25 -8.58
N SER A 72 -4.49 23.68 -9.84
CA SER A 72 -5.78 24.13 -10.37
C SER A 72 -6.91 23.09 -10.30
N LYS A 73 -6.55 21.79 -10.20
CA LYS A 73 -7.48 20.67 -10.03
C LYS A 73 -7.77 20.33 -8.57
N GLY A 74 -7.26 21.11 -7.59
CA GLY A 74 -7.45 20.89 -6.16
C GLY A 74 -6.54 19.81 -5.56
N THR A 75 -5.50 19.36 -6.27
CA THR A 75 -4.54 18.41 -5.72
C THR A 75 -3.56 19.12 -4.80
N VAL A 76 -3.60 18.79 -3.52
CA VAL A 76 -2.70 19.30 -2.47
C VAL A 76 -1.45 18.44 -2.44
N SER A 77 -0.26 19.06 -2.55
CA SER A 77 1.04 18.39 -2.44
C SER A 77 1.75 18.86 -1.17
N ALA A 78 2.08 17.93 -0.28
CA ALA A 78 2.77 18.19 0.98
C ALA A 78 4.28 18.35 0.75
N LYS A 79 4.86 19.50 1.13
CA LYS A 79 6.28 19.85 0.89
C LYS A 79 7.13 19.71 2.15
N SER A 80 6.70 20.29 3.27
CA SER A 80 7.41 20.21 4.56
C SER A 80 6.41 20.15 5.71
N SER A 81 6.85 19.65 6.87
CA SER A 81 6.01 19.59 8.07
C SER A 81 5.56 20.97 8.52
N GLY A 82 4.34 21.07 8.99
CA GLY A 82 3.70 22.33 9.41
C GLY A 82 2.22 22.36 9.10
N THR A 83 1.65 23.56 9.16
CA THR A 83 0.23 23.77 8.86
C THR A 83 0.08 24.81 7.74
N ALA A 84 -0.83 24.57 6.82
CA ALA A 84 -1.25 25.50 5.79
C ALA A 84 -2.78 25.47 5.65
N THR A 85 -3.37 26.58 5.24
CA THR A 85 -4.78 26.63 4.85
C THR A 85 -4.89 26.65 3.35
N ILE A 86 -5.55 25.67 2.77
CA ILE A 86 -5.94 25.66 1.38
C ILE A 86 -7.30 26.31 1.24
N THR A 87 -7.40 27.29 0.36
CA THR A 87 -8.65 28.01 0.09
C THR A 87 -9.11 27.75 -1.34
N ALA A 88 -10.35 27.29 -1.47
CA ALA A 88 -11.09 27.23 -2.73
C ALA A 88 -12.01 28.43 -2.81
N LYS A 89 -11.79 29.33 -3.76
CA LYS A 89 -12.64 30.48 -4.02
C LYS A 89 -13.58 30.18 -5.18
N VAL A 90 -14.88 30.31 -4.93
CA VAL A 90 -15.96 30.14 -5.91
C VAL A 90 -16.85 31.36 -5.83
N ASN A 91 -16.88 32.19 -6.85
CA ASN A 91 -17.49 33.52 -6.80
C ASN A 91 -16.95 34.30 -5.58
N ASN A 92 -17.85 34.76 -4.69
CA ASN A 92 -17.49 35.48 -3.47
C ASN A 92 -17.36 34.58 -2.23
N LYS A 93 -17.50 33.23 -2.37
CA LYS A 93 -17.35 32.28 -1.26
C LYS A 93 -15.93 31.74 -1.19
N ASN A 94 -15.37 31.74 0.03
CA ASN A 94 -14.10 31.10 0.36
C ASN A 94 -14.34 29.86 1.20
N LEU A 95 -14.03 28.69 0.66
CA LEU A 95 -14.09 27.41 1.37
C LEU A 95 -12.67 27.07 1.81
N ARG A 96 -12.46 26.74 3.08
CA ARG A 96 -11.13 26.53 3.66
C ARG A 96 -10.95 25.10 4.15
N CYS A 97 -9.77 24.56 3.93
CA CYS A 97 -9.32 23.29 4.48
C CYS A 97 -8.03 23.52 5.26
N LYS A 98 -8.00 23.19 6.55
CA LYS A 98 -6.78 23.18 7.37
C LYS A 98 -5.97 21.95 7.01
N VAL A 99 -4.79 22.13 6.41
CA VAL A 99 -3.88 21.06 6.04
C VAL A 99 -2.76 20.98 7.07
N THR A 100 -2.65 19.86 7.75
CA THR A 100 -1.54 19.54 8.65
C THR A 100 -0.60 18.57 7.93
N VAL A 101 0.60 19.04 7.60
CA VAL A 101 1.64 18.19 7.00
C VAL A 101 2.52 17.68 8.14
N LYS A 102 2.58 16.36 8.27
CA LYS A 102 3.45 15.67 9.23
C LYS A 102 4.69 15.14 8.51
N LYS A 103 5.84 15.21 9.16
CA LYS A 103 7.02 14.46 8.72
C LYS A 103 6.70 12.98 8.95
N ALA A 104 6.90 12.15 7.94
CA ALA A 104 6.84 10.71 8.16
C ALA A 104 7.94 10.37 9.17
N THR A 105 7.58 9.86 10.32
CA THR A 105 8.54 9.39 11.33
C THR A 105 9.03 8.00 10.92
N ASN A 106 9.75 7.93 9.80
CA ASN A 106 10.47 6.74 9.40
C ASN A 106 11.83 6.73 10.13
N SER A 107 11.80 6.64 11.45
CA SER A 107 12.99 6.33 12.23
C SER A 107 13.03 4.84 12.57
N LYS A 108 14.22 4.28 12.71
CA LYS A 108 14.40 2.89 13.14
C LYS A 108 13.62 2.62 14.45
N SER A 109 13.72 3.51 15.45
CA SER A 109 13.00 3.38 16.72
C SER A 109 11.47 3.36 16.55
N ALA A 110 10.91 4.22 15.69
CA ALA A 110 9.48 4.22 15.41
C ALA A 110 9.03 2.94 14.68
N ALA A 111 9.86 2.43 13.78
CA ALA A 111 9.61 1.18 13.08
C ALA A 111 9.60 -0.01 14.02
N LEU A 112 10.63 -0.15 14.85
CA LEU A 112 10.75 -1.24 15.83
C LEU A 112 9.58 -1.24 16.82
N LYS A 113 9.17 -0.07 17.32
CA LYS A 113 7.98 0.05 18.16
C LYS A 113 6.70 -0.35 17.44
N ALA A 114 6.57 -0.01 16.16
CA ALA A 114 5.44 -0.41 15.35
C ALA A 114 5.43 -1.93 15.08
N TYR A 115 6.58 -2.54 14.85
CA TYR A 115 6.72 -3.99 14.70
C TYR A 115 6.37 -4.74 15.98
N TYR A 116 6.78 -4.24 17.14
CA TYR A 116 6.39 -4.81 18.43
C TYR A 116 4.85 -4.83 18.59
N ASN A 117 4.19 -3.68 18.35
CA ASN A 117 2.74 -3.59 18.45
C ASN A 117 2.03 -4.46 17.40
N PHE A 118 2.59 -4.55 16.19
CA PHE A 118 2.10 -5.39 15.12
C PHE A 118 2.13 -6.88 15.52
N LEU A 119 3.27 -7.37 15.99
CA LEU A 119 3.44 -8.77 16.42
C LEU A 119 2.51 -9.13 17.57
N LYS A 120 2.27 -8.21 18.51
CA LYS A 120 1.31 -8.43 19.62
C LYS A 120 -0.12 -8.63 19.15
N SER A 121 -0.51 -8.05 18.03
CA SER A 121 -1.85 -8.16 17.45
C SER A 121 -1.92 -9.13 16.28
N TYR A 122 -0.78 -9.67 15.86
CA TYR A 122 -0.71 -10.61 14.75
C TYR A 122 -1.40 -11.92 15.09
N LYS A 123 -2.28 -12.36 14.21
CA LYS A 123 -2.96 -13.67 14.36
C LYS A 123 -2.12 -14.69 13.62
N PHE A 124 -1.42 -15.51 14.36
CA PHE A 124 -0.65 -16.63 13.83
C PHE A 124 -1.59 -17.78 13.51
N ASP A 125 -1.37 -18.40 12.37
CA ASP A 125 -2.23 -19.50 11.87
C ASP A 125 -1.97 -20.82 12.61
N LEU A 126 -0.76 -21.00 13.22
CA LEU A 126 -0.34 -22.24 13.85
C LEU A 126 0.13 -22.07 15.29
N ASP A 127 0.36 -23.19 15.96
CA ASP A 127 0.75 -23.27 17.37
C ASP A 127 2.14 -22.67 17.67
N SER A 128 2.44 -22.43 18.93
CA SER A 128 3.54 -21.59 19.41
C SER A 128 4.95 -22.02 19.01
N SER A 129 5.16 -23.31 18.69
CA SER A 129 6.48 -23.86 18.34
C SER A 129 6.99 -23.47 16.94
N SER A 130 6.09 -23.05 16.06
CA SER A 130 6.38 -22.73 14.63
C SER A 130 6.31 -21.24 14.32
N ARG A 131 6.49 -20.39 15.33
CA ARG A 131 6.39 -18.92 15.22
C ARG A 131 7.73 -18.26 15.45
N GLY A 132 8.10 -17.40 14.52
CA GLY A 132 9.34 -16.67 14.64
C GLY A 132 9.28 -15.32 13.94
N PHE A 133 10.23 -14.44 14.27
CA PHE A 133 10.45 -13.22 13.51
C PHE A 133 11.94 -12.92 13.37
N ASN A 134 12.26 -12.19 12.30
CA ASN A 134 13.60 -11.66 12.06
C ASN A 134 13.53 -10.20 11.66
N LEU A 135 14.68 -9.52 11.79
CA LEU A 135 14.90 -8.18 11.29
C LEU A 135 16.02 -8.24 10.24
N ALA A 136 15.74 -7.76 9.04
CA ALA A 136 16.68 -7.77 7.93
C ALA A 136 16.73 -6.42 7.23
N TYR A 137 17.92 -5.92 6.90
CA TYR A 137 18.09 -4.73 6.08
C TYR A 137 18.10 -5.12 4.60
N ILE A 138 16.92 -5.32 4.03
CA ILE A 138 16.76 -5.78 2.65
C ILE A 138 16.90 -4.61 1.67
N ASN A 139 16.14 -3.55 1.87
CA ASN A 139 16.20 -2.36 1.04
C ASN A 139 17.37 -1.42 1.41
N ASN A 140 17.56 -0.33 0.66
CA ASN A 140 18.69 0.60 0.88
C ASN A 140 18.34 1.72 1.86
N ASP A 141 17.55 1.45 2.90
CA ASP A 141 17.32 2.44 3.96
C ASP A 141 17.96 2.01 5.30
N SER A 142 17.76 2.80 6.35
CA SER A 142 18.30 2.55 7.69
C SER A 142 17.32 1.81 8.62
N ILE A 143 16.20 1.37 8.09
CA ILE A 143 15.14 0.69 8.83
C ILE A 143 15.14 -0.78 8.43
N PRO A 144 15.30 -1.72 9.36
CA PRO A 144 15.18 -3.12 9.01
C PRO A 144 13.72 -3.48 8.68
N GLU A 145 13.55 -4.40 7.78
CA GLU A 145 12.27 -5.05 7.53
C GLU A 145 12.01 -6.10 8.61
N LEU A 146 10.73 -6.27 8.95
CA LEU A 146 10.26 -7.35 9.79
C LEU A 146 9.91 -8.55 8.90
N ILE A 147 10.46 -9.70 9.24
CA ILE A 147 10.12 -10.99 8.60
C ILE A 147 9.40 -11.82 9.65
N VAL A 148 8.21 -12.32 9.32
CA VAL A 148 7.39 -13.16 10.22
C VAL A 148 7.30 -14.54 9.62
N PHE A 149 7.63 -15.55 10.40
CA PHE A 149 7.39 -16.94 10.11
C PHE A 149 6.15 -17.39 10.86
N ASP A 150 5.20 -17.93 10.12
CA ASP A 150 3.85 -18.24 10.58
C ASP A 150 3.37 -19.50 9.89
N GLY A 151 4.06 -20.59 10.11
CA GLY A 151 3.72 -21.82 9.45
C GLY A 151 4.62 -22.97 9.85
N ASP A 152 4.10 -24.16 9.61
CA ASP A 152 4.77 -25.38 9.98
C ASP A 152 5.76 -25.82 8.92
N TYR A 153 7.00 -26.10 9.36
CA TYR A 153 8.06 -26.68 8.52
C TYR A 153 8.55 -25.83 7.33
N HIS A 154 9.26 -26.52 6.42
CA HIS A 154 9.89 -26.00 5.20
C HIS A 154 8.90 -25.40 4.18
N ALA A 155 7.58 -25.63 4.38
CA ALA A 155 6.55 -25.14 3.47
C ALA A 155 6.22 -23.66 3.69
N ALA A 156 6.45 -23.13 4.89
CA ALA A 156 6.11 -21.76 5.22
C ALA A 156 7.25 -20.81 4.85
N GLY A 157 6.99 -19.90 3.94
CA GLY A 157 7.87 -18.79 3.62
C GLY A 157 7.95 -17.75 4.75
N GLY A 158 8.87 -16.81 4.59
CA GLY A 158 8.93 -15.61 5.43
C GLY A 158 8.03 -14.51 4.87
N LYS A 159 7.05 -14.07 5.65
CA LYS A 159 6.20 -12.91 5.33
C LYS A 159 6.95 -11.62 5.68
N VAL A 160 7.27 -10.81 4.67
CA VAL A 160 8.05 -9.58 4.81
C VAL A 160 7.14 -8.39 4.99
N TYR A 161 7.45 -7.58 6.01
CA TYR A 161 6.77 -6.32 6.31
C TYR A 161 7.76 -5.17 6.38
N ALA A 162 7.39 -4.03 5.81
CA ALA A 162 8.17 -2.79 5.87
C ALA A 162 7.44 -1.71 6.66
N TYR A 163 8.20 -0.83 7.32
CA TYR A 163 7.65 0.36 7.96
C TYR A 163 7.67 1.54 7.00
N VAL A 164 6.51 1.90 6.47
CA VAL A 164 6.36 2.94 5.45
C VAL A 164 5.32 3.97 5.89
N ASN A 165 5.74 5.25 5.98
CA ASN A 165 4.86 6.37 6.33
C ASN A 165 4.11 6.17 7.66
N GLY A 166 4.82 5.68 8.69
CA GLY A 166 4.23 5.49 10.03
C GLY A 166 3.38 4.23 10.18
N LYS A 167 3.41 3.30 9.23
CA LYS A 167 2.61 2.06 9.26
C LYS A 167 3.43 0.86 8.83
N VAL A 168 3.16 -0.29 9.45
CA VAL A 168 3.63 -1.59 9.02
C VAL A 168 2.83 -2.02 7.79
N LYS A 169 3.52 -2.41 6.72
CA LYS A 169 2.91 -2.81 5.46
C LYS A 169 3.48 -4.13 4.98
N TYR A 170 2.63 -5.02 4.55
CA TYR A 170 3.00 -6.25 3.89
C TYR A 170 3.68 -5.98 2.53
N VAL A 171 4.74 -6.71 2.25
CA VAL A 171 5.54 -6.60 1.02
C VAL A 171 5.39 -7.84 0.16
N GLY A 172 5.48 -9.02 0.76
CA GLY A 172 5.40 -10.31 0.07
C GLY A 172 5.77 -11.46 0.99
N GLU A 173 5.62 -12.68 0.50
CA GLU A 173 6.04 -13.92 1.13
C GLU A 173 7.07 -14.61 0.23
N PHE A 174 8.15 -15.14 0.81
CA PHE A 174 9.28 -15.67 0.07
C PHE A 174 9.82 -16.93 0.74
N GLY A 175 10.32 -17.85 -0.07
CA GLY A 175 11.01 -19.06 0.41
C GLY A 175 10.10 -20.19 0.81
N GLU A 176 8.87 -20.26 0.28
CA GLU A 176 8.00 -21.43 0.46
C GLU A 176 8.69 -22.68 -0.11
N TRP A 177 8.72 -23.78 0.67
CA TRP A 177 9.35 -25.04 0.31
C TRP A 177 10.86 -24.98 -0.04
N GLY A 178 11.54 -23.91 0.37
CA GLY A 178 12.95 -23.72 0.00
C GLY A 178 13.67 -22.71 0.85
N GLY A 179 14.35 -21.78 0.20
CA GLY A 179 15.18 -20.77 0.82
C GLY A 179 14.68 -19.35 0.61
N PHE A 180 14.70 -18.56 1.68
CA PHE A 180 14.59 -17.13 1.62
C PHE A 180 15.95 -16.49 1.88
N GLU A 181 16.49 -15.84 0.89
CA GLU A 181 17.77 -15.16 0.95
C GLU A 181 17.67 -13.73 0.40
N TYR A 182 18.54 -12.85 0.83
CA TYR A 182 18.58 -11.46 0.38
C TYR A 182 19.99 -10.89 0.35
N GLN A 183 20.21 -9.90 -0.51
CA GLN A 183 21.41 -9.08 -0.45
C GLN A 183 21.17 -7.87 0.44
N GLU A 184 21.95 -7.74 1.51
CA GLU A 184 21.81 -6.66 2.48
C GLU A 184 21.89 -5.28 1.83
N LYS A 185 20.89 -4.43 2.09
CA LYS A 185 20.76 -3.04 1.61
C LYS A 185 20.79 -2.88 0.08
N LYS A 186 20.61 -3.95 -0.68
CA LYS A 186 20.60 -3.90 -2.14
C LYS A 186 19.19 -4.05 -2.73
N GLY A 187 18.22 -4.40 -1.92
CA GLY A 187 16.85 -4.64 -2.35
C GLY A 187 16.71 -5.87 -3.25
N VAL A 188 17.61 -6.83 -3.14
CA VAL A 188 17.53 -8.10 -3.88
C VAL A 188 17.02 -9.17 -2.93
N ILE A 189 16.00 -9.90 -3.36
CA ILE A 189 15.44 -11.07 -2.66
C ILE A 189 15.51 -12.25 -3.62
N CYS A 190 16.00 -13.39 -3.12
CA CYS A 190 15.99 -14.68 -3.79
C CYS A 190 15.03 -15.61 -3.05
N SER A 191 13.99 -16.05 -3.73
CA SER A 191 13.02 -17.00 -3.23
C SER A 191 13.19 -18.30 -3.98
N THR A 192 13.66 -19.33 -3.29
CA THR A 192 13.94 -20.65 -3.88
C THR A 192 12.88 -21.64 -3.41
N TRP A 193 12.29 -22.34 -4.36
CA TRP A 193 11.54 -23.56 -4.15
C TRP A 193 12.42 -24.75 -4.56
N SER A 194 12.56 -25.73 -3.69
CA SER A 194 13.43 -26.89 -3.96
C SER A 194 12.84 -28.18 -3.40
N ARG A 195 12.77 -29.18 -4.27
CA ARG A 195 12.56 -30.61 -3.92
C ARG A 195 13.58 -31.43 -4.71
N ALA A 196 13.15 -32.18 -5.74
CA ALA A 196 14.06 -32.83 -6.67
C ALA A 196 14.78 -31.84 -7.61
N ASN A 197 14.12 -30.74 -7.93
CA ASN A 197 14.61 -29.65 -8.78
C ASN A 197 14.66 -28.34 -8.00
N SER A 198 15.44 -27.38 -8.48
CA SER A 198 15.57 -26.06 -7.87
C SER A 198 15.02 -24.99 -8.79
N TYR A 199 14.12 -24.17 -8.25
CA TYR A 199 13.52 -23.01 -8.93
C TYR A 199 13.74 -21.78 -8.06
N THR A 200 14.41 -20.76 -8.58
CA THR A 200 14.66 -19.51 -7.85
C THR A 200 14.10 -18.34 -8.61
N THR A 201 13.28 -17.54 -7.93
CA THR A 201 12.84 -16.24 -8.44
C THR A 201 13.60 -15.13 -7.74
N TYR A 202 14.12 -14.20 -8.53
CA TYR A 202 14.87 -13.05 -8.08
C TYR A 202 14.01 -11.81 -8.18
N TYR A 203 13.93 -11.07 -7.08
CA TYR A 203 13.12 -9.86 -6.98
C TYR A 203 14.01 -8.65 -6.74
N LYS A 204 13.55 -7.50 -7.23
CA LYS A 204 14.09 -6.18 -6.90
C LYS A 204 13.06 -5.38 -6.13
N TRP A 205 13.50 -4.91 -4.98
CA TRP A 205 12.71 -3.98 -4.18
C TRP A 205 13.34 -2.59 -4.25
N SER A 206 12.59 -1.63 -4.79
CA SER A 206 13.01 -0.22 -4.90
C SER A 206 11.89 0.70 -4.43
N GLY A 207 12.14 1.47 -3.38
CA GLY A 207 11.15 2.33 -2.75
C GLY A 207 9.96 1.53 -2.17
N SER A 208 8.80 1.62 -2.79
CA SER A 208 7.59 0.87 -2.40
C SER A 208 7.20 -0.23 -3.38
N LYS A 209 8.03 -0.47 -4.40
CA LYS A 209 7.72 -1.40 -5.50
C LYS A 209 8.64 -2.62 -5.42
N LEU A 210 8.01 -3.79 -5.35
CA LEU A 210 8.63 -5.09 -5.59
C LEU A 210 8.37 -5.49 -7.05
N SER A 211 9.39 -5.99 -7.73
CA SER A 211 9.28 -6.49 -9.11
C SER A 211 10.17 -7.71 -9.31
N THR A 212 9.71 -8.68 -10.07
CA THR A 212 10.53 -9.80 -10.51
C THR A 212 11.61 -9.30 -11.46
N ILE A 213 12.85 -9.74 -11.24
CA ILE A 213 14.00 -9.48 -12.13
C ILE A 213 14.10 -10.60 -13.15
N MET A 214 14.15 -11.84 -12.66
CA MET A 214 14.28 -13.05 -13.46
C MET A 214 13.90 -14.27 -12.64
N SER A 215 13.72 -15.40 -13.32
CA SER A 215 13.71 -16.74 -12.73
C SER A 215 14.89 -17.56 -13.22
N SER A 216 15.31 -18.54 -12.41
CA SER A 216 16.26 -19.56 -12.82
C SER A 216 15.83 -20.93 -12.32
N SER A 217 16.16 -22.00 -13.06
CA SER A 217 15.97 -23.35 -12.57
C SER A 217 17.08 -24.29 -13.04
N ALA A 218 17.35 -25.31 -12.20
CA ALA A 218 18.19 -26.43 -12.52
C ALA A 218 17.34 -27.70 -12.34
N ILE A 219 17.11 -28.40 -13.43
CA ILE A 219 16.21 -29.56 -13.51
C ILE A 219 17.06 -30.78 -13.84
N GLY A 220 17.05 -31.76 -12.91
CA GLY A 220 17.71 -33.05 -13.14
C GLY A 220 16.81 -34.00 -13.90
N GLU A 221 17.30 -34.59 -14.96
CA GLU A 221 16.63 -35.58 -15.77
C GLU A 221 17.59 -36.67 -16.28
N PHE A 222 17.05 -37.83 -16.64
CA PHE A 222 17.82 -38.86 -17.32
C PHE A 222 17.83 -38.59 -18.82
N SER A 223 19.03 -38.60 -19.41
CA SER A 223 19.21 -38.54 -20.85
C SER A 223 18.68 -39.81 -21.54
N SER A 224 18.59 -39.79 -22.86
CA SER A 224 18.20 -40.97 -23.65
C SER A 224 19.15 -42.15 -23.48
N ASN A 225 20.36 -41.90 -23.02
CA ASN A 225 21.40 -42.92 -22.78
C ASN A 225 21.35 -43.45 -21.32
N GLY A 226 20.44 -42.94 -20.48
CA GLY A 226 20.34 -43.33 -19.08
C GLY A 226 21.25 -42.55 -18.11
N ASP A 227 22.06 -41.61 -18.60
CA ASP A 227 22.89 -40.77 -17.77
C ASP A 227 22.05 -39.65 -17.09
N PHE A 228 22.36 -39.35 -15.82
CA PHE A 228 21.69 -38.28 -15.12
C PHE A 228 22.38 -36.94 -15.42
N GLU A 229 21.59 -35.96 -15.93
CA GLU A 229 22.10 -34.67 -16.34
C GLU A 229 21.23 -33.54 -15.76
N TYR A 230 21.79 -32.33 -15.60
CA TYR A 230 21.05 -31.14 -15.26
C TYR A 230 20.84 -30.24 -16.48
N LYS A 231 19.60 -29.83 -16.73
CA LYS A 231 19.28 -28.76 -17.64
C LYS A 231 19.08 -27.46 -16.87
N TYR A 232 19.56 -26.37 -17.43
CA TYR A 232 19.58 -25.05 -16.82
C TYR A 232 18.70 -24.09 -17.59
N TYR A 233 17.88 -23.30 -16.85
CA TYR A 233 16.94 -22.37 -17.48
C TYR A 233 17.06 -20.97 -16.85
N ILE A 234 16.91 -19.93 -17.67
CA ILE A 234 16.75 -18.53 -17.29
C ILE A 234 15.50 -17.99 -17.96
N ASN A 235 14.53 -17.54 -17.15
CA ASN A 235 13.21 -17.08 -17.62
C ASN A 235 12.56 -18.11 -18.58
N ASP A 236 12.55 -19.38 -18.14
CA ASP A 236 12.00 -20.55 -18.84
C ASP A 236 12.67 -20.90 -20.19
N LYS A 237 13.83 -20.30 -20.48
CA LYS A 237 14.63 -20.63 -21.66
C LYS A 237 15.84 -21.46 -21.24
N GLU A 238 16.02 -22.61 -21.89
CA GLU A 238 17.19 -23.44 -21.69
C GLU A 238 18.46 -22.68 -22.08
N VAL A 239 19.49 -22.81 -21.24
CA VAL A 239 20.80 -22.17 -21.41
C VAL A 239 21.94 -23.12 -21.02
N THR A 240 23.11 -22.82 -21.45
CA THR A 240 24.33 -23.55 -20.99
C THR A 240 24.61 -23.27 -19.51
N LEU A 241 25.28 -24.18 -18.82
CA LEU A 241 25.73 -23.99 -17.42
C LEU A 241 26.53 -22.66 -17.25
N SER A 242 27.40 -22.34 -18.19
CA SER A 242 28.17 -21.09 -18.17
C SER A 242 27.28 -19.87 -18.22
N LYS A 243 26.27 -19.86 -19.12
CA LYS A 243 25.29 -18.78 -19.21
C LYS A 243 24.43 -18.69 -17.97
N TYR A 244 23.97 -19.82 -17.42
CA TYR A 244 23.24 -19.89 -16.17
C TYR A 244 24.02 -19.21 -15.04
N ASN A 245 25.25 -19.67 -14.77
CA ASN A 245 26.12 -19.16 -13.73
C ASN A 245 26.39 -17.65 -13.87
N SER A 246 26.70 -17.19 -15.09
CA SER A 246 26.94 -15.76 -15.34
C SER A 246 25.68 -14.90 -15.13
N SER A 247 24.51 -15.44 -15.42
CA SER A 247 23.23 -14.72 -15.24
C SER A 247 22.85 -14.55 -13.77
N ILE A 248 23.04 -15.56 -12.94
CA ILE A 248 22.69 -15.52 -11.51
C ILE A 248 23.76 -14.86 -10.64
N ALA A 249 25.03 -14.85 -11.06
CA ALA A 249 26.17 -14.38 -10.28
C ALA A 249 25.97 -13.01 -9.58
N PRO A 250 25.37 -11.98 -10.22
CA PRO A 250 25.12 -10.69 -9.58
C PRO A 250 24.17 -10.76 -8.39
N TYR A 251 23.29 -11.75 -8.38
CA TYR A 251 22.19 -11.87 -7.40
C TYR A 251 22.54 -12.82 -6.25
N VAL A 252 23.41 -13.78 -6.47
CA VAL A 252 23.78 -14.78 -5.44
C VAL A 252 25.01 -14.37 -4.61
N LYS A 253 25.74 -13.33 -5.02
CA LYS A 253 26.93 -12.87 -4.30
C LYS A 253 26.53 -12.17 -2.99
N GLY A 254 27.01 -12.71 -1.86
CA GLY A 254 26.81 -12.08 -0.54
C GLY A 254 25.38 -12.18 -0.04
N LEU A 255 24.68 -13.24 -0.40
CA LEU A 255 23.34 -13.54 0.15
C LEU A 255 23.42 -13.80 1.65
N LYS A 256 22.41 -13.35 2.36
CA LYS A 256 22.10 -13.70 3.75
C LYS A 256 20.82 -14.52 3.76
N SER A 257 20.87 -15.65 4.44
CA SER A 257 19.73 -16.55 4.56
C SER A 257 18.86 -16.18 5.76
N VAL A 258 17.56 -16.34 5.62
CA VAL A 258 16.55 -16.16 6.68
C VAL A 258 15.68 -17.39 6.74
N SER A 259 15.50 -17.93 7.94
CA SER A 259 14.67 -19.12 8.17
C SER A 259 14.03 -19.09 9.55
N LEU A 260 13.05 -19.94 9.78
CA LEU A 260 12.44 -20.11 11.10
C LEU A 260 13.48 -20.55 12.13
N SER A 261 14.41 -21.44 11.76
CA SER A 261 15.43 -22.00 12.67
C SER A 261 16.43 -20.96 13.20
N ASN A 262 16.64 -19.85 12.47
CA ASN A 262 17.49 -18.72 12.92
C ASN A 262 16.68 -17.49 13.32
N SER A 263 15.38 -17.63 13.57
CA SER A 263 14.48 -16.54 13.96
C SER A 263 14.40 -16.35 15.48
N TYR A 264 13.93 -15.18 15.88
CA TYR A 264 13.61 -14.88 17.28
C TYR A 264 12.23 -15.41 17.62
N ALA A 265 12.10 -15.99 18.82
CA ALA A 265 10.80 -16.45 19.31
C ALA A 265 9.81 -15.29 19.53
N VAL A 266 8.55 -15.49 19.18
CA VAL A 266 7.48 -14.52 19.37
C VAL A 266 6.95 -14.56 20.81
N THR A 267 7.81 -14.20 21.77
CA THR A 267 7.45 -14.00 23.17
C THR A 267 7.58 -12.54 23.56
N ASP A 268 6.80 -12.08 24.53
CA ASP A 268 6.81 -10.66 24.93
C ASP A 268 8.20 -10.20 25.41
N SER A 269 8.93 -11.06 26.11
CA SER A 269 10.30 -10.77 26.56
C SER A 269 11.29 -10.61 25.42
N VAL A 270 11.29 -11.54 24.45
CA VAL A 270 12.18 -11.49 23.28
C VAL A 270 11.81 -10.33 22.37
N MET A 271 10.51 -10.09 22.11
CA MET A 271 10.07 -8.93 21.33
C MET A 271 10.48 -7.61 21.96
N LYS A 272 10.37 -7.46 23.28
CA LYS A 272 10.84 -6.26 23.99
C LYS A 272 12.34 -6.09 23.86
N ASP A 273 13.11 -7.15 24.01
CA ASP A 273 14.57 -7.10 23.89
C ASP A 273 15.02 -6.70 22.50
N LYS A 274 14.43 -7.26 21.44
CA LYS A 274 14.84 -7.03 20.04
C LYS A 274 14.23 -5.79 19.39
N LEU A 275 13.10 -5.31 19.89
CA LEU A 275 12.33 -4.26 19.22
C LEU A 275 12.19 -2.96 20.04
N LEU A 276 12.44 -2.98 21.37
CA LEU A 276 12.24 -1.81 22.22
C LEU A 276 13.50 -1.31 22.93
N LYS A 277 14.63 -1.98 22.80
CA LYS A 277 15.96 -1.51 23.19
C LYS A 277 16.65 -0.90 21.97
#